data_d5605e594d051a2459d273764fb2c8db
#
_entry.id   d5605e594d051a2459d273764fb2c8db
#
_cell.length_a   1.000
_cell.length_b   1.000
_cell.length_c   1.000
_cell.angle_alpha   90.00
_cell.angle_beta   90.00
_cell.angle_gamma   90.00
#
_symmetry.space_group_name_H-M   'P 1'
#
loop_
_entity.id
_entity.type
_entity.pdbx_description
1 polymer ?
#
loop_
_entity_poly.entity_id
_entity_poly.type
_entity_poly.pdbx_seq_one_letter_code
_entity_poly.pdbx_strand_id
1 'polypeptide(L)'
;MAIEPWQLVNSQIVFDHRWYRLRQDTVRLPDGRIIDDYFVSVRPDIVVVFALTDDDRVPFVRQFRQGIGEVTLELPAGFITTEPPETGAERELLEETGFRCASLRQTAAVASDASRHTNRIYTFLGTGAVPVAAQDLDETEGSAGVEVELIARDRILSLVYAGEIVAMSSLVAIYRALDEL
;
A
#
# COMPACT_ATOMS: atom_id res chain seq x y z
N MET A 1 25.95 -20.22 12.16
CA MET A 1 26.65 -18.98 11.80
C MET A 1 25.63 -17.86 11.91
N ALA A 2 26.02 -16.72 12.49
CA ALA A 2 25.16 -15.54 12.49
C ALA A 2 25.05 -15.01 11.04
N ILE A 3 23.87 -14.47 10.67
CA ILE A 3 23.67 -13.80 9.38
C ILE A 3 24.29 -12.41 9.51
N GLU A 4 25.26 -12.12 8.65
CA GLU A 4 25.93 -10.83 8.61
C GLU A 4 25.33 -9.95 7.50
N PRO A 5 25.15 -8.63 7.74
CA PRO A 5 24.69 -7.71 6.70
C PRO A 5 25.73 -7.57 5.59
N TRP A 6 25.23 -7.37 4.35
CA TRP A 6 26.09 -7.06 3.21
C TRP A 6 26.64 -5.65 3.36
N GLN A 7 27.89 -5.45 2.92
CA GLN A 7 28.51 -4.13 2.92
C GLN A 7 28.16 -3.38 1.62
N LEU A 8 27.53 -2.21 1.74
CA LEU A 8 27.36 -1.30 0.60
C LEU A 8 28.72 -0.68 0.25
N VAL A 9 29.21 -0.94 -0.98
CA VAL A 9 30.47 -0.42 -1.49
C VAL A 9 30.26 0.85 -2.34
N ASN A 10 29.25 0.84 -3.21
CA ASN A 10 28.85 1.97 -4.03
C ASN A 10 27.34 1.94 -4.29
N SER A 11 26.77 3.11 -4.58
CA SER A 11 25.34 3.24 -4.90
C SER A 11 25.14 4.41 -5.87
N GLN A 12 24.38 4.19 -6.93
CA GLN A 12 24.06 5.23 -7.91
C GLN A 12 22.63 5.08 -8.43
N ILE A 13 21.99 6.22 -8.73
CA ILE A 13 20.70 6.23 -9.43
C ILE A 13 20.99 6.03 -10.92
N VAL A 14 20.45 4.95 -11.50
CA VAL A 14 20.66 4.61 -12.92
C VAL A 14 19.44 4.91 -13.78
N PHE A 15 18.28 5.11 -13.18
CA PHE A 15 17.08 5.60 -13.84
C PHE A 15 16.33 6.52 -12.86
N ASP A 16 16.01 7.75 -13.31
CA ASP A 16 15.29 8.74 -12.52
C ASP A 16 14.16 9.37 -13.34
N HIS A 17 12.94 9.04 -12.98
CA HIS A 17 11.74 9.59 -13.60
C HIS A 17 10.68 9.85 -12.51
N ARG A 18 9.77 10.80 -12.74
CA ARG A 18 8.72 11.14 -11.77
C ARG A 18 7.89 9.95 -11.26
N TRP A 19 7.70 8.91 -12.11
CA TRP A 19 6.94 7.71 -11.79
C TRP A 19 7.77 6.57 -11.23
N TYR A 20 9.09 6.57 -11.47
CA TYR A 20 9.93 5.43 -11.11
C TYR A 20 11.39 5.83 -10.97
N ARG A 21 12.01 5.38 -9.89
CA ARG A 21 13.44 5.57 -9.65
C ARG A 21 14.10 4.23 -9.37
N LEU A 22 15.22 3.97 -10.07
CA LEU A 22 16.01 2.75 -9.92
C LEU A 22 17.43 3.08 -9.47
N ARG A 23 17.84 2.43 -8.40
CA ARG A 23 19.18 2.48 -7.83
C ARG A 23 19.92 1.20 -8.16
N GLN A 24 21.20 1.30 -8.58
CA GLN A 24 22.13 0.19 -8.71
C GLN A 24 23.15 0.27 -7.58
N ASP A 25 23.25 -0.80 -6.81
CA ASP A 25 24.18 -0.94 -5.69
C ASP A 25 25.30 -1.93 -6.05
N THR A 26 26.53 -1.59 -5.65
CA THR A 26 27.63 -2.54 -5.55
C THR A 26 27.73 -2.97 -4.10
N VAL A 27 27.60 -4.27 -3.83
CA VAL A 27 27.62 -4.81 -2.48
C VAL A 27 28.69 -5.89 -2.33
N ARG A 28 29.28 -5.98 -1.13
CA ARG A 28 30.22 -7.05 -0.75
C ARG A 28 29.48 -8.02 0.18
N LEU A 29 29.49 -9.29 -0.20
CA LEU A 29 28.95 -10.38 0.62
C LEU A 29 29.89 -10.73 1.78
N PRO A 30 29.41 -11.43 2.83
CA PRO A 30 30.25 -11.86 3.97
C PRO A 30 31.45 -12.74 3.56
N ASP A 31 31.36 -13.47 2.46
CA ASP A 31 32.46 -14.29 1.91
C ASP A 31 33.46 -13.49 1.03
N GLY A 32 33.28 -12.17 0.93
CA GLY A 32 34.13 -11.25 0.18
C GLY A 32 33.76 -11.08 -1.30
N ARG A 33 32.81 -11.85 -1.84
CA ARG A 33 32.36 -11.68 -3.24
C ARG A 33 31.68 -10.32 -3.41
N ILE A 34 31.87 -9.74 -4.60
CA ILE A 34 31.23 -8.49 -5.02
C ILE A 34 30.08 -8.81 -5.98
N ILE A 35 28.96 -8.15 -5.75
CA ILE A 35 27.82 -8.03 -6.69
C ILE A 35 27.75 -6.54 -7.06
N ASP A 36 27.88 -6.19 -8.33
CA ASP A 36 27.94 -4.79 -8.80
C ASP A 36 26.68 -4.36 -9.57
N ASP A 37 25.73 -5.25 -9.71
CA ASP A 37 24.46 -5.08 -10.42
C ASP A 37 23.22 -5.37 -9.55
N TYR A 38 23.27 -5.05 -8.25
CA TYR A 38 22.13 -5.21 -7.37
C TYR A 38 21.17 -4.02 -7.50
N PHE A 39 20.04 -4.26 -8.21
CA PHE A 39 19.06 -3.21 -8.48
C PHE A 39 17.99 -3.11 -7.40
N VAL A 40 17.68 -1.87 -7.00
CA VAL A 40 16.70 -1.53 -5.97
C VAL A 40 15.76 -0.44 -6.48
N SER A 41 14.45 -0.69 -6.43
CA SER A 41 13.42 0.33 -6.68
C SER A 41 13.35 1.28 -5.49
N VAL A 42 13.58 2.57 -5.72
CA VAL A 42 13.42 3.62 -4.72
C VAL A 42 12.00 4.16 -4.82
N ARG A 43 11.18 3.87 -3.84
CA ARG A 43 9.75 4.19 -3.83
C ARG A 43 9.34 4.91 -2.54
N PRO A 44 8.32 5.78 -2.60
CA PRO A 44 7.70 6.34 -1.40
C PRO A 44 6.99 5.23 -0.61
N ASP A 45 6.83 5.46 0.68
CA ASP A 45 6.03 4.60 1.55
C ASP A 45 4.55 4.65 1.15
N ILE A 46 3.79 3.61 1.53
CA ILE A 46 2.37 3.45 1.19
C ILE A 46 1.57 3.32 2.48
N VAL A 47 0.40 3.95 2.52
CA VAL A 47 -0.62 3.71 3.54
C VAL A 47 -1.80 2.97 2.93
N VAL A 48 -2.43 2.08 3.72
CA VAL A 48 -3.62 1.31 3.32
C VAL A 48 -4.58 1.27 4.49
N VAL A 49 -5.87 1.52 4.23
CA VAL A 49 -6.87 1.66 5.29
C VAL A 49 -8.00 0.64 5.15
N PHE A 50 -8.17 -0.18 6.18
CA PHE A 50 -9.39 -0.98 6.37
C PHE A 50 -10.33 -0.18 7.29
N ALA A 51 -11.34 0.47 6.72
CA ALA A 51 -12.26 1.35 7.43
C ALA A 51 -13.61 0.65 7.65
N LEU A 52 -13.92 0.29 8.91
CA LEU A 52 -15.15 -0.41 9.26
C LEU A 52 -16.26 0.59 9.64
N THR A 53 -17.40 0.49 8.94
CA THR A 53 -18.62 1.24 9.28
C THR A 53 -19.39 0.59 10.42
N ASP A 54 -20.31 1.32 11.04
CA ASP A 54 -21.15 0.79 12.14
C ASP A 54 -22.14 -0.30 11.66
N ASP A 55 -22.45 -0.35 10.36
CA ASP A 55 -23.28 -1.40 9.75
C ASP A 55 -22.46 -2.54 9.14
N ASP A 56 -21.21 -2.74 9.63
CA ASP A 56 -20.32 -3.86 9.32
C ASP A 56 -19.93 -3.97 7.84
N ARG A 57 -19.72 -2.81 7.19
CA ARG A 57 -19.23 -2.72 5.82
C ARG A 57 -17.89 -1.98 5.75
N VAL A 58 -17.17 -2.18 4.66
CA VAL A 58 -15.85 -1.59 4.41
C VAL A 58 -15.87 -0.93 3.02
N PRO A 59 -15.50 0.35 2.87
CA PRO A 59 -15.32 0.97 1.57
C PRO A 59 -14.06 0.41 0.90
N PHE A 60 -14.26 -0.11 -0.30
CA PHE A 60 -13.23 -0.51 -1.25
C PHE A 60 -13.26 0.44 -2.44
N VAL A 61 -12.19 0.45 -3.20
CA VAL A 61 -12.07 1.16 -4.49
C VAL A 61 -11.86 0.14 -5.60
N ARG A 62 -12.63 0.30 -6.69
CA ARG A 62 -12.47 -0.46 -7.92
C ARG A 62 -11.78 0.40 -8.95
N GLN A 63 -10.64 -0.06 -9.46
CA GLN A 63 -9.82 0.72 -10.39
C GLN A 63 -9.00 -0.16 -11.33
N PHE A 64 -8.63 0.39 -12.49
CA PHE A 64 -7.74 -0.29 -13.44
C PHE A 64 -6.28 -0.15 -13.02
N ARG A 65 -5.55 -1.25 -12.99
CA ARG A 65 -4.11 -1.29 -12.69
C ARG A 65 -3.30 -1.66 -13.93
N GLN A 66 -2.69 -0.66 -14.55
CA GLN A 66 -1.89 -0.83 -15.79
C GLN A 66 -0.78 -1.87 -15.65
N GLY A 67 -0.17 -2.02 -14.46
CA GLY A 67 0.93 -2.95 -14.23
C GLY A 67 0.58 -4.41 -14.44
N ILE A 68 -0.67 -4.79 -14.19
CA ILE A 68 -1.19 -6.15 -14.39
C ILE A 68 -2.24 -6.23 -15.50
N GLY A 69 -2.70 -5.07 -16.02
CA GLY A 69 -3.68 -4.99 -17.10
C GLY A 69 -5.10 -5.36 -16.69
N GLU A 70 -5.45 -5.24 -15.40
CA GLU A 70 -6.70 -5.70 -14.83
C GLU A 70 -7.42 -4.60 -14.03
N VAL A 71 -8.74 -4.72 -13.90
CA VAL A 71 -9.54 -3.99 -12.92
C VAL A 71 -9.52 -4.76 -11.61
N THR A 72 -9.07 -4.11 -10.53
CA THR A 72 -8.92 -4.71 -9.20
C THR A 72 -9.87 -4.07 -8.20
N LEU A 73 -10.21 -4.81 -7.16
CA LEU A 73 -10.88 -4.33 -5.97
C LEU A 73 -9.84 -4.20 -4.85
N GLU A 74 -9.66 -2.99 -4.32
CA GLU A 74 -8.59 -2.68 -3.36
C GLU A 74 -9.12 -1.90 -2.17
N LEU A 75 -8.42 -1.97 -1.05
CA LEU A 75 -8.63 -1.00 0.04
C LEU A 75 -8.06 0.36 -0.37
N PRO A 76 -8.64 1.48 0.10
CA PRO A 76 -8.11 2.83 -0.14
C PRO A 76 -6.64 2.90 0.32
N ALA A 77 -5.79 3.43 -0.56
CA ALA A 77 -4.35 3.38 -0.39
C ALA A 77 -3.62 4.39 -1.27
N GLY A 78 -2.61 5.06 -0.70
CA GLY A 78 -1.79 5.97 -1.48
C GLY A 78 -0.39 6.18 -0.93
N PHE A 79 0.37 7.04 -1.60
CA PHE A 79 1.74 7.33 -1.25
C PHE A 79 1.84 8.41 -0.18
N ILE A 80 2.81 8.23 0.72
CA ILE A 80 3.24 9.26 1.67
C ILE A 80 4.71 9.61 1.42
N THR A 81 5.06 10.89 1.56
CA THR A 81 6.43 11.38 1.34
C THR A 81 7.02 12.06 2.57
N THR A 82 6.32 13.04 3.14
CA THR A 82 6.81 13.86 4.25
C THR A 82 5.87 13.88 5.45
N GLU A 83 4.63 13.45 5.27
CA GLU A 83 3.62 13.41 6.32
C GLU A 83 3.74 12.13 7.17
N PRO A 84 3.27 12.16 8.43
CA PRO A 84 3.14 10.95 9.23
C PRO A 84 2.19 9.94 8.56
N PRO A 85 2.45 8.62 8.69
CA PRO A 85 1.59 7.59 8.08
C PRO A 85 0.11 7.68 8.45
N GLU A 86 -0.21 8.06 9.69
CA GLU A 86 -1.59 8.22 10.15
C GLU A 86 -2.31 9.37 9.39
N THR A 87 -1.63 10.51 9.23
CA THR A 87 -2.16 11.66 8.46
C THR A 87 -2.39 11.28 7.00
N GLY A 88 -1.44 10.57 6.38
CA GLY A 88 -1.59 10.08 5.01
C GLY A 88 -2.75 9.11 4.88
N ALA A 89 -2.93 8.21 5.85
CA ALA A 89 -4.04 7.26 5.85
C ALA A 89 -5.42 7.95 5.96
N GLU A 90 -5.55 8.97 6.80
CA GLU A 90 -6.77 9.78 6.89
C GLU A 90 -7.07 10.52 5.58
N ARG A 91 -6.03 11.10 4.97
CA ARG A 91 -6.14 11.83 3.70
C ARG A 91 -6.57 10.90 2.57
N GLU A 92 -5.87 9.78 2.34
CA GLU A 92 -6.17 8.83 1.26
C GLU A 92 -7.58 8.22 1.41
N LEU A 93 -7.97 7.84 2.63
CA LEU A 93 -9.34 7.36 2.88
C LEU A 93 -10.38 8.40 2.46
N LEU A 94 -10.16 9.66 2.82
CA LEU A 94 -11.08 10.73 2.48
C LEU A 94 -11.11 11.03 0.97
N GLU A 95 -9.94 11.16 0.34
CA GLU A 95 -9.79 11.50 -1.08
C GLU A 95 -10.39 10.42 -1.96
N GLU A 96 -10.02 9.15 -1.75
CA GLU A 96 -10.46 8.04 -2.59
C GLU A 96 -11.92 7.61 -2.32
N THR A 97 -12.43 7.79 -1.10
CA THR A 97 -13.74 7.21 -0.75
C THR A 97 -14.77 8.21 -0.20
N GLY A 98 -14.34 9.38 0.23
CA GLY A 98 -15.19 10.35 0.92
C GLY A 98 -15.51 9.96 2.38
N PHE A 99 -14.88 8.92 2.93
CA PHE A 99 -15.11 8.45 4.31
C PHE A 99 -14.11 9.02 5.31
N ARG A 100 -14.54 9.13 6.57
CA ARG A 100 -13.69 9.36 7.75
C ARG A 100 -14.03 8.34 8.83
N CYS A 101 -13.01 7.97 9.63
CA CYS A 101 -13.16 7.11 10.77
C CYS A 101 -13.25 7.93 12.08
N ALA A 102 -14.01 7.44 13.05
CA ALA A 102 -14.01 7.99 14.41
C ALA A 102 -12.69 7.66 15.15
N SER A 103 -12.08 6.52 14.81
CA SER A 103 -10.77 6.09 15.31
C SER A 103 -9.98 5.44 14.18
N LEU A 104 -8.69 5.74 14.11
CA LEU A 104 -7.76 5.14 13.15
C LEU A 104 -6.51 4.67 13.90
N ARG A 105 -6.05 3.47 13.64
CA ARG A 105 -4.94 2.87 14.35
C ARG A 105 -4.08 2.03 13.41
N GLN A 106 -2.76 2.21 13.45
CA GLN A 106 -1.82 1.40 12.69
C GLN A 106 -1.82 -0.05 13.19
N THR A 107 -1.94 -1.01 12.26
CA THR A 107 -1.93 -2.46 12.56
C THR A 107 -0.63 -3.14 12.17
N ALA A 108 0.08 -2.62 11.15
CA ALA A 108 1.39 -3.12 10.76
C ALA A 108 2.21 -2.07 10.00
N ALA A 109 3.53 -2.34 9.88
CA ALA A 109 4.46 -1.69 8.98
C ALA A 109 5.35 -2.79 8.36
N VAL A 110 5.12 -3.12 7.10
CA VAL A 110 5.80 -4.23 6.42
C VAL A 110 6.59 -3.73 5.22
N ALA A 111 7.63 -4.47 4.83
CA ALA A 111 8.34 -4.18 3.59
C ALA A 111 7.47 -4.57 2.38
N SER A 112 7.40 -3.73 1.37
CA SER A 112 6.65 -4.00 0.14
C SER A 112 7.29 -5.15 -0.66
N ASP A 113 8.61 -5.09 -0.84
CA ASP A 113 9.47 -6.19 -1.31
C ASP A 113 10.81 -6.04 -0.58
N ALA A 114 11.06 -6.90 0.40
CA ALA A 114 12.25 -6.78 1.26
C ALA A 114 13.58 -6.93 0.50
N SER A 115 13.57 -7.51 -0.71
CA SER A 115 14.76 -7.71 -1.52
C SER A 115 15.05 -6.59 -2.50
N ARG A 116 14.01 -5.91 -2.99
CA ARG A 116 14.14 -5.02 -4.15
C ARG A 116 13.54 -3.62 -3.99
N HIS A 117 12.75 -3.37 -2.94
CA HIS A 117 12.12 -2.07 -2.73
C HIS A 117 12.61 -1.40 -1.45
N THR A 118 12.64 -0.07 -1.45
CA THR A 118 13.03 0.70 -0.26
C THR A 118 11.87 1.00 0.67
N ASN A 119 10.63 0.91 0.17
CA ASN A 119 9.46 1.41 0.86
C ASN A 119 8.78 0.39 1.78
N ARG A 120 8.03 0.93 2.71
CA ARG A 120 7.13 0.19 3.60
C ARG A 120 5.67 0.42 3.22
N ILE A 121 4.84 -0.54 3.62
CA ILE A 121 3.39 -0.46 3.60
C ILE A 121 2.93 -0.37 5.05
N TYR A 122 2.27 0.72 5.40
CA TYR A 122 1.64 0.94 6.70
C TYR A 122 0.16 0.63 6.58
N THR A 123 -0.32 -0.34 7.34
CA THR A 123 -1.73 -0.73 7.35
C THR A 123 -2.44 -0.18 8.55
N PHE A 124 -3.68 0.26 8.35
CA PHE A 124 -4.52 0.87 9.37
C PHE A 124 -5.87 0.17 9.48
N LEU A 125 -6.36 0.04 10.70
CA LEU A 125 -7.73 -0.29 11.02
C LEU A 125 -8.45 0.97 11.52
N GLY A 126 -9.49 1.38 10.80
CA GLY A 126 -10.41 2.43 11.19
C GLY A 126 -11.74 1.85 11.66
N THR A 127 -12.35 2.47 12.64
CA THR A 127 -13.70 2.13 13.13
C THR A 127 -14.59 3.35 13.16
N GLY A 128 -15.93 3.13 13.11
CA GLY A 128 -16.91 4.21 13.02
C GLY A 128 -16.75 5.00 11.71
N ALA A 129 -16.50 4.32 10.61
CA ALA A 129 -16.33 4.96 9.30
C ALA A 129 -17.69 5.47 8.80
N VAL A 130 -17.73 6.76 8.42
CA VAL A 130 -18.92 7.42 7.88
C VAL A 130 -18.58 8.24 6.65
N PRO A 131 -19.47 8.33 5.64
CA PRO A 131 -19.28 9.22 4.51
C PRO A 131 -19.44 10.69 4.97
N VAL A 132 -18.48 11.54 4.63
CA VAL A 132 -18.50 12.97 5.01
C VAL A 132 -18.33 13.91 3.82
N ALA A 133 -17.86 13.41 2.68
CA ALA A 133 -17.64 14.18 1.45
C ALA A 133 -17.85 13.32 0.20
N ALA A 134 -17.83 13.92 -0.98
CA ALA A 134 -17.57 13.20 -2.22
C ALA A 134 -16.09 12.85 -2.35
N GLN A 135 -15.75 11.92 -3.25
CA GLN A 135 -14.36 11.65 -3.63
C GLN A 135 -13.69 12.94 -4.15
N ASP A 136 -12.41 13.10 -3.82
CA ASP A 136 -11.55 14.19 -4.31
C ASP A 136 -10.30 13.58 -4.97
N LEU A 137 -10.51 12.98 -6.13
CA LEU A 137 -9.51 12.21 -6.87
C LEU A 137 -8.54 13.15 -7.62
N ASP A 138 -7.29 12.74 -7.75
CA ASP A 138 -6.34 13.45 -8.59
C ASP A 138 -6.74 13.39 -10.09
N GLU A 139 -6.02 14.15 -10.95
CA GLU A 139 -6.33 14.22 -12.38
C GLU A 139 -6.25 12.83 -13.06
N THR A 140 -5.34 11.98 -12.61
CA THR A 140 -5.14 10.64 -13.19
C THR A 140 -6.23 9.68 -12.72
N GLU A 141 -6.55 9.68 -11.44
CA GLU A 141 -7.59 8.84 -10.82
C GLU A 141 -8.97 9.23 -11.31
N GLY A 142 -9.28 10.53 -11.36
CA GLY A 142 -10.54 11.04 -11.88
C GLY A 142 -10.76 10.70 -13.35
N SER A 143 -9.69 10.68 -14.15
CA SER A 143 -9.76 10.30 -15.58
C SER A 143 -9.80 8.78 -15.78
N ALA A 144 -9.19 8.01 -14.86
CA ALA A 144 -9.15 6.55 -14.93
C ALA A 144 -10.46 5.87 -14.48
N GLY A 145 -11.27 6.57 -13.70
CA GLY A 145 -12.53 6.06 -13.16
C GLY A 145 -12.28 5.16 -11.93
N VAL A 146 -12.25 5.76 -10.76
CA VAL A 146 -12.19 5.05 -9.47
C VAL A 146 -13.59 5.02 -8.86
N GLU A 147 -14.12 3.81 -8.60
CA GLU A 147 -15.46 3.62 -8.05
C GLU A 147 -15.38 3.08 -6.62
N VAL A 148 -16.20 3.65 -5.72
CA VAL A 148 -16.31 3.17 -4.33
C VAL A 148 -17.36 2.06 -4.25
N GLU A 149 -16.97 0.93 -3.66
CA GLU A 149 -17.88 -0.18 -3.34
C GLU A 149 -17.89 -0.45 -1.83
N LEU A 150 -19.08 -0.48 -1.22
CA LEU A 150 -19.25 -0.88 0.18
C LEU A 150 -19.44 -2.39 0.27
N ILE A 151 -18.44 -3.09 0.79
CA ILE A 151 -18.43 -4.55 0.91
C ILE A 151 -18.72 -4.96 2.35
N ALA A 152 -19.69 -5.86 2.55
CA ALA A 152 -19.95 -6.44 3.86
C ALA A 152 -18.72 -7.24 4.35
N ARG A 153 -18.32 -7.04 5.60
CA ARG A 153 -17.09 -7.61 6.18
C ARG A 153 -17.01 -9.13 6.00
N ASP A 154 -18.11 -9.83 6.17
CA ASP A 154 -18.20 -11.29 6.03
C ASP A 154 -17.96 -11.79 4.58
N ARG A 155 -18.12 -10.91 3.57
CA ARG A 155 -17.89 -11.22 2.16
C ARG A 155 -16.43 -11.03 1.73
N ILE A 156 -15.62 -10.29 2.47
CA ILE A 156 -14.28 -9.87 2.05
C ILE A 156 -13.39 -11.08 1.75
N LEU A 157 -13.32 -12.06 2.66
CA LEU A 157 -12.49 -13.25 2.44
C LEU A 157 -12.95 -14.07 1.24
N SER A 158 -14.24 -14.12 0.94
CA SER A 158 -14.73 -14.81 -0.26
C SER A 158 -14.24 -14.14 -1.55
N LEU A 159 -14.15 -12.80 -1.58
CA LEU A 159 -13.60 -12.04 -2.70
C LEU A 159 -12.08 -12.22 -2.84
N VAL A 160 -11.36 -12.32 -1.71
CA VAL A 160 -9.93 -12.68 -1.71
C VAL A 160 -9.72 -14.06 -2.33
N TYR A 161 -10.48 -15.06 -1.91
CA TYR A 161 -10.36 -16.44 -2.44
C TYR A 161 -10.84 -16.57 -3.89
N ALA A 162 -11.75 -15.70 -4.32
CA ALA A 162 -12.19 -15.62 -5.72
C ALA A 162 -11.15 -14.93 -6.64
N GLY A 163 -10.12 -14.28 -6.07
CA GLY A 163 -9.12 -13.55 -6.83
C GLY A 163 -9.57 -12.16 -7.31
N GLU A 164 -10.62 -11.59 -6.71
CA GLU A 164 -11.05 -10.22 -7.02
C GLU A 164 -10.21 -9.18 -6.27
N ILE A 165 -9.69 -9.53 -5.08
CA ILE A 165 -8.77 -8.72 -4.30
C ILE A 165 -7.38 -9.35 -4.41
N VAL A 166 -6.51 -8.78 -5.25
CA VAL A 166 -5.18 -9.34 -5.57
C VAL A 166 -4.02 -8.46 -5.10
N ALA A 167 -4.28 -7.19 -4.77
CA ALA A 167 -3.23 -6.28 -4.32
C ALA A 167 -2.66 -6.73 -2.97
N MET A 168 -1.36 -7.02 -2.92
CA MET A 168 -0.67 -7.48 -1.72
C MET A 168 -0.87 -6.53 -0.52
N SER A 169 -0.86 -5.24 -0.76
CA SER A 169 -1.09 -4.22 0.27
C SER A 169 -2.46 -4.36 0.92
N SER A 170 -3.52 -4.53 0.10
CA SER A 170 -4.89 -4.77 0.58
C SER A 170 -4.99 -6.10 1.33
N LEU A 171 -4.36 -7.17 0.83
CA LEU A 171 -4.38 -8.47 1.51
C LEU A 171 -3.77 -8.40 2.90
N VAL A 172 -2.60 -7.75 3.06
CA VAL A 172 -1.97 -7.58 4.38
C VAL A 172 -2.88 -6.79 5.32
N ALA A 173 -3.46 -5.67 4.85
CA ALA A 173 -4.35 -4.84 5.66
C ALA A 173 -5.62 -5.60 6.07
N ILE A 174 -6.24 -6.36 5.16
CA ILE A 174 -7.43 -7.18 5.43
C ILE A 174 -7.14 -8.22 6.51
N TYR A 175 -6.08 -9.04 6.34
CA TYR A 175 -5.78 -10.08 7.34
C TYR A 175 -5.41 -9.50 8.70
N ARG A 176 -4.66 -8.37 8.74
CA ARG A 176 -4.36 -7.69 10.00
C ARG A 176 -5.60 -7.10 10.67
N ALA A 177 -6.50 -6.49 9.91
CA ALA A 177 -7.74 -5.94 10.46
C ALA A 177 -8.68 -7.03 11.00
N LEU A 178 -8.86 -8.11 10.24
CA LEU A 178 -9.74 -9.21 10.63
C LEU A 178 -9.23 -10.02 11.83
N ASP A 179 -7.91 -10.05 12.06
CA ASP A 179 -7.30 -10.68 13.24
C ASP A 179 -7.55 -9.87 14.54
N GLU A 180 -7.88 -8.57 14.40
CA GLU A 180 -8.05 -7.65 15.52
C GLU A 180 -9.54 -7.26 15.78
N LEU A 181 -10.48 -7.74 14.95
CA LEU A 181 -11.93 -7.52 15.07
C LEU A 181 -12.65 -8.73 15.62
#